data_5c4b57167551867aae155f46d09576da
#
_entry.id   5c4b57167551867aae155f46d09576da
#
_cell.length_a   1.000
_cell.length_b   1.000
_cell.length_c   1.000
_cell.angle_alpha   90.00
_cell.angle_beta   90.00
_cell.angle_gamma   90.00
#
_symmetry.space_group_name_H-M   'P 1'
#
loop_
_entity.id
_entity.type
_entity.pdbx_description
1 polymer ?
#
loop_
_entity_poly.entity_id
_entity_poly.type
_entity_poly.pdbx_seq_one_letter_code
_entity_poly.pdbx_strand_id
1 'polypeptide(L)'
;MKKISKLRGMQDIEPLQAKKYDFIEMEFNSISKSYGYDEVRFPILENTELFKRSVGDESDIVNKEMFTFESKSGKSMTMRPEGTAGSMRMAIENGLLDSGQQRISYKGPMFRYERPQKGRSRQFQQLSLEAYGFNAVSYTHLTLPTKA
;
A
#
# COMPACT_ATOMS: atom_id res chain seq x y z
N MET A 1 18.34 -29.97 -15.16
CA MET A 1 17.39 -28.83 -15.31
C MET A 1 18.02 -27.56 -14.77
N LYS A 2 17.93 -26.44 -15.50
CA LYS A 2 18.42 -25.14 -14.99
C LYS A 2 17.51 -24.69 -13.83
N LYS A 3 18.08 -24.41 -12.67
CA LYS A 3 17.33 -23.98 -11.48
C LYS A 3 16.71 -22.59 -11.76
N ILE A 4 15.40 -22.46 -11.59
CA ILE A 4 14.71 -21.17 -11.67
C ILE A 4 14.78 -20.51 -10.29
N SER A 5 15.34 -19.32 -10.23
CA SER A 5 15.47 -18.52 -9.00
C SER A 5 14.39 -17.44 -8.93
N LYS A 6 14.08 -17.00 -7.74
CA LYS A 6 13.19 -15.85 -7.52
C LYS A 6 13.73 -14.57 -8.16
N LEU A 7 12.85 -13.63 -8.45
CA LEU A 7 13.24 -12.32 -8.97
C LEU A 7 14.05 -11.54 -7.95
N ARG A 8 15.02 -10.77 -8.42
CA ARG A 8 15.83 -9.91 -7.57
C ARG A 8 14.97 -8.88 -6.84
N GLY A 9 15.09 -8.82 -5.53
CA GLY A 9 14.30 -7.92 -4.67
C GLY A 9 12.91 -8.45 -4.28
N MET A 10 12.53 -9.65 -4.74
CA MET A 10 11.36 -10.38 -4.26
C MET A 10 11.83 -11.44 -3.26
N GLN A 11 11.16 -11.56 -2.13
CA GLN A 11 11.56 -12.50 -1.07
C GLN A 11 10.46 -13.53 -0.83
N ASP A 12 10.89 -14.77 -0.64
CA ASP A 12 10.03 -15.81 -0.09
C ASP A 12 9.94 -15.59 1.43
N ILE A 13 8.78 -15.83 1.99
CA ILE A 13 8.54 -15.78 3.43
C ILE A 13 8.43 -17.21 3.94
N GLU A 14 9.46 -17.65 4.65
CA GLU A 14 9.52 -19.00 5.22
C GLU A 14 8.61 -19.13 6.45
N PRO A 15 8.25 -20.37 6.88
CA PRO A 15 7.26 -20.60 7.92
C PRO A 15 7.51 -19.85 9.24
N LEU A 16 8.76 -19.76 9.69
CA LEU A 16 9.08 -19.02 10.92
C LEU A 16 8.85 -17.51 10.74
N GLN A 17 9.17 -16.98 9.57
CA GLN A 17 8.95 -15.59 9.26
C GLN A 17 7.45 -15.29 9.06
N ALA A 18 6.71 -16.20 8.41
CA ALA A 18 5.26 -16.08 8.24
C ALA A 18 4.55 -15.95 9.59
N LYS A 19 4.90 -16.76 10.58
CA LYS A 19 4.34 -16.65 11.95
C LYS A 19 4.57 -15.26 12.58
N LYS A 20 5.69 -14.60 12.28
CA LYS A 20 5.94 -13.24 12.76
C LYS A 20 5.04 -12.22 12.07
N TYR A 21 4.81 -12.39 10.76
CA TYR A 21 3.85 -11.56 10.03
C TYR A 21 2.44 -11.74 10.57
N ASP A 22 1.99 -13.00 10.77
CA ASP A 22 0.67 -13.31 11.32
C ASP A 22 0.47 -12.64 12.69
N PHE A 23 1.48 -12.69 13.56
CA PHE A 23 1.44 -12.03 14.86
C PHE A 23 1.28 -10.51 14.72
N ILE A 24 2.09 -9.86 13.88
CA ILE A 24 2.03 -8.42 13.65
C ILE A 24 0.66 -8.01 13.07
N GLU A 25 0.15 -8.79 12.11
CA GLU A 25 -1.16 -8.52 11.49
C GLU A 25 -2.31 -8.71 12.49
N MET A 26 -2.22 -9.69 13.37
CA MET A 26 -3.21 -9.91 14.44
C MET A 26 -3.24 -8.72 15.40
N GLU A 27 -2.09 -8.27 15.88
CA GLU A 27 -1.98 -7.09 16.75
C GLU A 27 -2.47 -5.82 16.06
N PHE A 28 -2.08 -5.60 14.82
CA PHE A 28 -2.57 -4.48 14.02
C PHE A 28 -4.09 -4.48 13.89
N ASN A 29 -4.70 -5.61 13.58
CA ASN A 29 -6.15 -5.74 13.45
C ASN A 29 -6.86 -5.47 14.79
N SER A 30 -6.32 -5.99 15.89
CA SER A 30 -6.85 -5.77 17.24
C SER A 30 -6.86 -4.29 17.61
N ILE A 31 -5.71 -3.63 17.42
CA ILE A 31 -5.55 -2.20 17.71
C ILE A 31 -6.44 -1.36 16.79
N SER A 32 -6.39 -1.59 15.47
CA SER A 32 -7.20 -0.85 14.51
C SER A 32 -8.68 -0.89 14.86
N LYS A 33 -9.19 -2.09 15.16
CA LYS A 33 -10.59 -2.29 15.56
C LYS A 33 -10.93 -1.56 16.86
N SER A 34 -10.03 -1.52 17.84
CA SER A 34 -10.26 -0.82 19.11
C SER A 34 -10.37 0.71 18.95
N TYR A 35 -9.77 1.26 17.86
CA TYR A 35 -9.88 2.66 17.47
C TYR A 35 -10.98 2.94 16.45
N GLY A 36 -11.84 1.96 16.16
CA GLY A 36 -12.97 2.10 15.23
C GLY A 36 -12.57 2.15 13.76
N TYR A 37 -11.47 1.49 13.37
CA TYR A 37 -11.07 1.33 11.98
C TYR A 37 -11.64 0.02 11.41
N ASP A 38 -12.31 0.10 10.28
CA ASP A 38 -12.82 -1.05 9.54
C ASP A 38 -11.82 -1.50 8.48
N GLU A 39 -11.59 -2.82 8.39
CA GLU A 39 -10.68 -3.37 7.39
C GLU A 39 -11.31 -3.31 6.00
N VAL A 40 -10.56 -2.77 5.04
CA VAL A 40 -10.91 -2.77 3.62
C VAL A 40 -9.86 -3.51 2.80
N ARG A 41 -10.28 -4.03 1.65
CA ARG A 41 -9.39 -4.70 0.69
C ARG A 41 -9.69 -4.18 -0.70
N PHE A 42 -8.65 -3.87 -1.45
CA PHE A 42 -8.72 -3.35 -2.81
C PHE A 42 -7.68 -4.01 -3.70
N PRO A 43 -7.82 -3.94 -5.03
CA PRO A 43 -6.94 -4.63 -5.96
C PRO A 43 -5.47 -4.27 -5.80
N ILE A 44 -4.60 -5.23 -6.18
CA ILE A 44 -3.15 -5.00 -6.29
C ILE A 44 -2.84 -4.24 -7.57
N LEU A 45 -3.61 -4.49 -8.63
CA LEU A 45 -3.47 -3.84 -9.93
C LEU A 45 -4.47 -2.71 -10.04
N GLU A 46 -3.98 -1.54 -10.42
CA GLU A 46 -4.75 -0.33 -10.63
C GLU A 46 -4.38 0.34 -11.96
N ASN A 47 -5.21 1.25 -12.44
CA ASN A 47 -4.86 2.13 -13.53
C ASN A 47 -3.62 2.96 -13.15
N THR A 48 -2.64 3.04 -14.05
CA THR A 48 -1.43 3.84 -13.83
C THR A 48 -1.73 5.30 -13.51
N GLU A 49 -2.76 5.87 -14.14
CA GLU A 49 -3.20 7.24 -13.91
C GLU A 49 -3.61 7.54 -12.46
N LEU A 50 -4.09 6.52 -11.72
CA LEU A 50 -4.42 6.70 -10.31
C LEU A 50 -3.21 7.17 -9.51
N PHE A 51 -2.06 6.53 -9.72
CA PHE A 51 -0.84 6.85 -8.97
C PHE A 51 -0.19 8.15 -9.46
N LYS A 52 -0.22 8.44 -10.76
CA LYS A 52 0.25 9.72 -11.30
C LYS A 52 -0.49 10.89 -10.65
N ARG A 53 -1.81 10.80 -10.56
CA ARG A 53 -2.65 11.86 -9.97
C ARG A 53 -2.47 12.01 -8.46
N SER A 54 -2.25 10.92 -7.73
CA SER A 54 -2.18 10.95 -6.26
C SER A 54 -0.80 11.27 -5.71
N VAL A 55 0.25 10.78 -6.36
CA VAL A 55 1.65 10.94 -5.90
C VAL A 55 2.33 12.12 -6.59
N GLY A 56 1.79 12.57 -7.73
CA GLY A 56 2.36 13.62 -8.58
C GLY A 56 3.27 13.06 -9.67
N ASP A 57 3.12 13.61 -10.88
CA ASP A 57 3.85 13.15 -12.07
C ASP A 57 5.36 13.30 -11.96
N GLU A 58 5.84 14.24 -11.15
CA GLU A 58 7.27 14.50 -10.94
C GLU A 58 7.92 13.66 -9.83
N SER A 59 7.16 12.82 -9.14
CA SER A 59 7.70 12.01 -8.05
C SER A 59 8.61 10.90 -8.58
N ASP A 60 9.67 10.58 -7.86
CA ASP A 60 10.57 9.46 -8.18
C ASP A 60 9.81 8.12 -8.21
N ILE A 61 8.78 7.96 -7.39
CA ILE A 61 7.93 6.76 -7.37
C ILE A 61 7.26 6.56 -8.72
N VAL A 62 6.64 7.60 -9.27
CA VAL A 62 5.93 7.55 -10.55
C VAL A 62 6.91 7.35 -11.71
N ASN A 63 8.02 8.07 -11.70
CA ASN A 63 8.95 8.09 -12.83
C ASN A 63 9.88 6.87 -12.89
N LYS A 64 10.25 6.26 -11.76
CA LYS A 64 11.34 5.27 -11.72
C LYS A 64 11.00 3.98 -10.97
N GLU A 65 9.99 4.00 -10.10
CA GLU A 65 9.81 2.92 -9.13
C GLU A 65 8.51 2.12 -9.31
N MET A 66 7.65 2.46 -10.26
CA MET A 66 6.44 1.69 -10.52
C MET A 66 6.70 0.47 -11.39
N PHE A 67 6.06 -0.65 -11.03
CA PHE A 67 5.92 -1.80 -11.91
C PHE A 67 4.73 -1.58 -12.83
N THR A 68 4.97 -1.02 -13.99
CA THR A 68 3.94 -0.68 -14.99
C THR A 68 4.04 -1.59 -16.20
N PHE A 69 2.89 -2.01 -16.73
CA PHE A 69 2.77 -2.84 -17.92
C PHE A 69 1.43 -2.57 -18.62
N GLU A 70 1.35 -2.97 -19.88
CA GLU A 70 0.13 -2.83 -20.66
C GLU A 70 -0.71 -4.11 -20.62
N SER A 71 -2.03 -3.94 -20.53
CA SER A 71 -2.99 -5.03 -20.73
C SER A 71 -3.04 -5.42 -22.21
N LYS A 72 -3.65 -6.58 -22.50
CA LYS A 72 -3.91 -7.01 -23.88
C LYS A 72 -4.73 -6.00 -24.70
N SER A 73 -5.48 -5.13 -24.04
CA SER A 73 -6.29 -4.06 -24.66
C SER A 73 -5.59 -2.70 -24.73
N GLY A 74 -4.30 -2.63 -24.44
CA GLY A 74 -3.50 -1.40 -24.46
C GLY A 74 -3.69 -0.46 -23.26
N LYS A 75 -4.37 -0.90 -22.21
CA LYS A 75 -4.52 -0.09 -20.99
C LYS A 75 -3.27 -0.22 -20.10
N SER A 76 -2.73 0.92 -19.68
CA SER A 76 -1.62 0.97 -18.74
C SER A 76 -2.08 0.62 -17.31
N MET A 77 -1.45 -0.37 -16.72
CA MET A 77 -1.72 -0.88 -15.39
C MET A 77 -0.45 -0.88 -14.55
N THR A 78 -0.59 -0.66 -13.25
CA THR A 78 0.53 -0.60 -12.31
C THR A 78 0.22 -1.47 -11.08
N MET A 79 1.21 -2.23 -10.64
CA MET A 79 1.15 -2.85 -9.32
C MET A 79 1.29 -1.74 -8.26
N ARG A 80 0.36 -1.68 -7.32
CA ARG A 80 0.29 -0.61 -6.31
C ARG A 80 1.63 -0.38 -5.59
N PRO A 81 2.24 0.80 -5.69
CA PRO A 81 3.48 1.14 -4.99
C PRO A 81 3.24 1.60 -3.55
N GLU A 82 2.00 1.94 -3.23
CA GLU A 82 1.48 2.35 -1.92
C GLU A 82 -0.02 2.09 -1.86
N GLY A 83 -0.65 2.25 -0.72
CA GLY A 83 -2.06 1.88 -0.55
C GLY A 83 -3.05 3.03 -0.48
N THR A 84 -2.59 4.26 -0.18
CA THR A 84 -3.47 5.42 0.04
C THR A 84 -4.30 5.76 -1.19
N ALA A 85 -3.69 5.77 -2.38
CA ALA A 85 -4.39 6.05 -3.63
C ALA A 85 -5.49 5.03 -3.93
N GLY A 86 -5.17 3.73 -3.77
CA GLY A 86 -6.13 2.64 -3.97
C GLY A 86 -7.28 2.66 -2.98
N SER A 87 -7.00 2.93 -1.70
CA SER A 87 -8.02 3.03 -0.65
C SER A 87 -8.94 4.24 -0.87
N MET A 88 -8.39 5.38 -1.27
CA MET A 88 -9.18 6.57 -1.58
C MET A 88 -10.07 6.35 -2.82
N ARG A 89 -9.53 5.80 -3.90
CA ARG A 89 -10.33 5.44 -5.09
C ARG A 89 -11.47 4.51 -4.70
N MET A 90 -11.19 3.46 -3.94
CA MET A 90 -12.20 2.50 -3.47
C MET A 90 -13.27 3.20 -2.62
N ALA A 91 -12.88 4.08 -1.70
CA ALA A 91 -13.81 4.81 -0.85
C ALA A 91 -14.74 5.73 -1.66
N ILE A 92 -14.20 6.44 -2.66
CA ILE A 92 -14.98 7.30 -3.56
C ILE A 92 -15.93 6.47 -4.44
N GLU A 93 -15.41 5.44 -5.12
CA GLU A 93 -16.16 4.62 -6.05
C GLU A 93 -17.34 3.89 -5.41
N ASN A 94 -17.21 3.52 -4.13
CA ASN A 94 -18.26 2.84 -3.38
C ASN A 94 -19.11 3.80 -2.51
N GLY A 95 -18.95 5.11 -2.65
CA GLY A 95 -19.76 6.10 -1.92
C GLY A 95 -19.53 6.10 -0.39
N LEU A 96 -18.41 5.55 0.09
CA LEU A 96 -18.16 5.49 1.54
C LEU A 96 -18.04 6.89 2.15
N LEU A 97 -17.55 7.86 1.37
CA LEU A 97 -17.38 9.24 1.84
C LEU A 97 -18.70 10.00 1.92
N ASP A 98 -19.76 9.53 1.26
CA ASP A 98 -21.09 10.15 1.28
C ASP A 98 -21.76 9.98 2.64
N SER A 99 -21.38 8.96 3.40
CA SER A 99 -21.86 8.70 4.76
C SER A 99 -21.10 9.45 5.85
N GLY A 100 -20.18 10.34 5.50
CA GLY A 100 -19.42 11.19 6.43
C GLY A 100 -18.01 10.66 6.71
N GLN A 101 -17.58 10.83 7.97
CA GLN A 101 -16.23 10.45 8.39
C GLN A 101 -16.00 8.94 8.33
N GLN A 102 -14.87 8.54 7.75
CA GLN A 102 -14.48 7.13 7.63
C GLN A 102 -13.12 6.88 8.28
N ARG A 103 -13.03 5.79 9.01
CA ARG A 103 -11.78 5.23 9.51
C ARG A 103 -11.60 3.86 8.90
N ILE A 104 -10.65 3.74 8.01
CA ILE A 104 -10.37 2.47 7.33
C ILE A 104 -8.94 2.01 7.57
N SER A 105 -8.78 0.70 7.67
CA SER A 105 -7.48 0.05 7.75
C SER A 105 -7.29 -0.88 6.55
N TYR A 106 -6.07 -1.05 6.12
CA TYR A 106 -5.73 -2.06 5.12
C TYR A 106 -4.34 -2.61 5.37
N LYS A 107 -4.11 -3.79 4.82
CA LYS A 107 -2.81 -4.45 4.85
C LYS A 107 -2.60 -5.22 3.55
N GLY A 108 -1.34 -5.46 3.23
CA GLY A 108 -0.98 -6.29 2.09
C GLY A 108 0.29 -5.85 1.37
N PRO A 109 0.64 -6.57 0.29
CA PRO A 109 1.86 -6.33 -0.45
C PRO A 109 1.78 -5.05 -1.28
N MET A 110 2.89 -4.30 -1.29
CA MET A 110 3.16 -3.16 -2.15
C MET A 110 4.40 -3.45 -2.99
N PHE A 111 4.56 -2.75 -4.11
CA PHE A 111 5.56 -3.09 -5.13
C PHE A 111 6.26 -1.83 -5.63
N ARG A 112 7.60 -1.74 -5.40
CA ARG A 112 8.43 -0.64 -5.89
C ARG A 112 9.68 -1.16 -6.57
N TYR A 113 9.98 -0.68 -7.75
CA TYR A 113 11.18 -1.06 -8.50
C TYR A 113 12.43 -0.35 -7.97
N GLU A 114 12.61 -0.38 -6.66
CA GLU A 114 13.78 0.19 -5.99
C GLU A 114 15.02 -0.70 -6.16
N ARG A 115 16.20 -0.09 -5.91
CA ARG A 115 17.43 -0.85 -5.77
C ARG A 115 17.37 -1.67 -4.47
N PRO A 116 17.38 -3.01 -4.55
CA PRO A 116 17.29 -3.84 -3.35
C PRO A 116 18.49 -3.65 -2.45
N GLN A 117 18.23 -3.44 -1.16
CA GLN A 117 19.23 -3.34 -0.10
C GLN A 117 18.64 -3.85 1.22
N LYS A 118 19.45 -3.89 2.29
CA LYS A 118 18.95 -4.29 3.61
C LYS A 118 17.78 -3.38 4.05
N GLY A 119 16.64 -3.97 4.35
CA GLY A 119 15.41 -3.25 4.73
C GLY A 119 14.59 -2.69 3.56
N ARG A 120 15.06 -2.84 2.28
CA ARG A 120 14.31 -2.43 1.10
C ARG A 120 14.18 -3.58 0.12
N SER A 121 12.96 -4.02 -0.08
CA SER A 121 12.57 -5.05 -1.04
C SER A 121 11.66 -4.45 -2.11
N ARG A 122 11.62 -5.07 -3.29
CA ARG A 122 10.71 -4.66 -4.36
C ARG A 122 9.27 -5.06 -4.11
N GLN A 123 9.06 -6.06 -3.26
CA GLN A 123 7.78 -6.40 -2.67
C GLN A 123 7.93 -6.29 -1.16
N PHE A 124 7.05 -5.55 -0.51
CA PHE A 124 7.03 -5.36 0.94
C PHE A 124 5.59 -5.33 1.46
N GLN A 125 5.40 -5.59 2.74
CA GLN A 125 4.08 -5.49 3.38
C GLN A 125 3.89 -4.08 3.94
N GLN A 126 2.68 -3.55 3.74
CA GLN A 126 2.25 -2.29 4.34
C GLN A 126 1.02 -2.55 5.22
N LEU A 127 1.02 -1.96 6.41
CA LEU A 127 -0.11 -1.87 7.31
C LEU A 127 -0.44 -0.38 7.44
N SER A 128 -1.68 0.01 7.20
CA SER A 128 -2.05 1.43 7.14
C SER A 128 -3.41 1.70 7.76
N LEU A 129 -3.52 2.90 8.32
CA LEU A 129 -4.75 3.49 8.83
C LEU A 129 -5.01 4.80 8.09
N GLU A 130 -6.21 4.96 7.58
CA GLU A 130 -6.64 6.17 6.88
C GLU A 130 -7.88 6.74 7.55
N ALA A 131 -7.89 8.05 7.74
CA ALA A 131 -9.02 8.79 8.34
C ALA A 131 -9.49 9.86 7.36
N TYR A 132 -10.65 9.65 6.77
CA TYR A 132 -11.23 10.54 5.76
C TYR A 132 -12.36 11.40 6.33
N GLY A 133 -12.45 12.66 5.90
CA GLY A 133 -13.52 13.57 6.29
C GLY A 133 -13.40 14.16 7.70
N PHE A 134 -12.26 14.01 8.36
CA PHE A 134 -12.01 14.59 9.67
C PHE A 134 -11.37 15.97 9.55
N ASN A 135 -11.96 16.97 10.21
CA ASN A 135 -11.46 18.35 10.23
C ASN A 135 -10.41 18.61 11.33
N ALA A 136 -9.96 17.59 12.04
CA ALA A 136 -9.12 17.76 13.22
C ALA A 136 -7.64 17.93 12.84
N VAL A 137 -7.06 19.02 13.32
CA VAL A 137 -5.62 19.37 13.18
C VAL A 137 -4.70 18.33 13.85
N SER A 138 -5.20 17.59 14.85
CA SER A 138 -4.46 16.55 15.57
C SER A 138 -3.96 15.38 14.71
N TYR A 139 -4.59 15.11 13.56
CA TYR A 139 -4.14 14.07 12.63
C TYR A 139 -2.97 14.50 11.73
N THR A 140 -2.76 15.80 11.58
CA THR A 140 -1.69 16.34 10.72
C THR A 140 -0.38 16.59 11.47
N HIS A 141 -0.34 16.48 12.79
CA HIS A 141 0.83 16.78 13.63
C HIS A 141 1.53 15.55 14.23
N LEU A 142 1.06 14.34 13.96
CA LEU A 142 1.79 13.10 14.27
C LEU A 142 2.83 12.79 13.18
N THR A 143 3.65 13.77 12.84
CA THR A 143 4.90 13.49 12.17
C THR A 143 5.91 13.04 13.21
N LEU A 144 6.14 11.73 13.29
CA LEU A 144 7.32 11.22 13.97
C LEU A 144 8.55 11.91 13.36
N PRO A 145 9.45 12.52 14.14
CA PRO A 145 10.66 13.10 13.62
C PRO A 145 11.51 11.97 13.02
N THR A 146 11.48 11.83 11.71
CA THR A 146 12.41 10.98 10.98
C THR A 146 13.70 11.74 10.78
N LYS A 147 14.46 11.93 11.86
CA LYS A 147 15.87 12.28 11.81
C LYS A 147 16.59 11.44 12.84
N ALA A 148 17.25 10.42 12.35
CA ALA A 148 18.50 9.91 12.86
C ALA A 148 19.52 10.00 11.75
#